data_598f29b7bc0e4e2fd2e3c6d4cd806365
#
_entry.id   598f29b7bc0e4e2fd2e3c6d4cd806365
#
_cell.length_a   1.000
_cell.length_b   1.000
_cell.length_c   1.000
_cell.angle_alpha   90.00
_cell.angle_beta   90.00
_cell.angle_gamma   90.00
#
_symmetry.space_group_name_H-M   'P 1'
#
loop_
_entity.id
_entity.type
_entity.pdbx_description
1 polymer ?
#
loop_
_entity_poly.entity_id
_entity_poly.type
_entity_poly.pdbx_seq_one_letter_code
_entity_poly.pdbx_strand_id
1 'polypeptide(L)'
;MRVRSAIYVLAFLSSCLTPCFAHHTAVVVNKDNAVENVTSAHLAKIIRGEIKKWPDGKNIVLVLHKDSVGESETLERLNKMSAAEWKSFVNAHKDSILFVDSDADVLKEVQSEPGAIGFVEVHSIDNSVNVVHVDGKLPMEFGYLPH
;
A
#
# COMPACT_ATOMS: atom_id res chain seq x y z
N MET A 1 16.59 -66.01 -22.61
CA MET A 1 15.54 -65.09 -22.12
C MET A 1 16.16 -63.85 -21.62
N ARG A 2 15.98 -62.80 -22.34
CA ARG A 2 16.49 -61.45 -21.92
C ARG A 2 15.31 -60.66 -21.37
N VAL A 3 15.29 -60.42 -20.05
CA VAL A 3 14.34 -59.53 -19.41
C VAL A 3 14.83 -58.12 -19.61
N ARG A 4 14.14 -57.38 -20.45
CA ARG A 4 14.36 -55.92 -20.60
C ARG A 4 13.60 -55.23 -19.50
N SER A 5 14.30 -54.81 -18.44
CA SER A 5 13.75 -53.91 -17.43
C SER A 5 13.61 -52.52 -18.03
N ALA A 6 12.37 -52.14 -18.28
CA ALA A 6 12.04 -50.73 -18.61
C ALA A 6 12.04 -49.93 -17.31
N ILE A 7 13.06 -49.15 -17.13
CA ILE A 7 13.14 -48.17 -16.02
C ILE A 7 12.28 -46.98 -16.44
N TYR A 8 11.08 -46.86 -15.86
CA TYR A 8 10.27 -45.65 -15.94
C TYR A 8 10.88 -44.60 -15.01
N VAL A 9 11.62 -43.67 -15.59
CA VAL A 9 12.02 -42.47 -14.90
C VAL A 9 10.80 -41.59 -14.79
N LEU A 10 10.14 -41.63 -13.64
CA LEU A 10 9.06 -40.73 -13.30
C LEU A 10 9.69 -39.35 -12.96
N ALA A 11 9.75 -38.47 -13.96
CA ALA A 11 10.14 -37.09 -13.74
C ALA A 11 9.05 -36.40 -12.91
N PHE A 12 9.26 -36.31 -11.61
CA PHE A 12 8.50 -35.43 -10.73
C PHE A 12 8.79 -34.00 -11.14
N LEU A 13 7.92 -33.44 -11.98
CA LEU A 13 7.85 -31.97 -12.15
C LEU A 13 7.32 -31.41 -10.84
N SER A 14 8.23 -31.08 -9.93
CA SER A 14 7.92 -30.25 -8.77
C SER A 14 7.63 -28.86 -9.27
N SER A 15 6.36 -28.58 -9.58
CA SER A 15 5.88 -27.22 -9.79
C SER A 15 6.08 -26.47 -8.48
N CYS A 16 7.17 -25.73 -8.37
CA CYS A 16 7.31 -24.69 -7.36
C CYS A 16 6.20 -23.66 -7.59
N LEU A 17 5.05 -23.89 -6.98
CA LEU A 17 4.06 -22.86 -6.72
C LEU A 17 4.72 -21.93 -5.70
N THR A 18 5.53 -20.98 -6.18
CA THR A 18 5.87 -19.83 -5.36
C THR A 18 4.57 -19.13 -5.05
N PRO A 19 4.15 -19.06 -3.77
CA PRO A 19 3.01 -18.24 -3.41
C PRO A 19 3.36 -16.81 -3.83
N CYS A 20 2.68 -16.30 -4.84
CA CYS A 20 2.71 -14.89 -5.16
C CYS A 20 1.96 -14.19 -4.03
N PHE A 21 2.67 -13.82 -2.99
CA PHE A 21 2.12 -12.96 -1.96
C PHE A 21 1.90 -11.59 -2.61
N ALA A 22 0.68 -11.36 -3.09
CA ALA A 22 0.25 -10.05 -3.47
C ALA A 22 0.39 -9.16 -2.23
N HIS A 23 1.23 -8.13 -2.32
CA HIS A 23 1.37 -7.14 -1.27
C HIS A 23 0.08 -6.33 -1.21
N HIS A 24 -0.78 -6.65 -0.24
CA HIS A 24 -2.02 -5.91 -0.03
C HIS A 24 -1.73 -4.70 0.84
N THR A 25 -1.75 -3.54 0.24
CA THR A 25 -1.58 -2.25 0.91
C THR A 25 -2.92 -1.76 1.45
N ALA A 26 -2.91 -1.27 2.67
CA ALA A 26 -4.05 -0.64 3.32
C ALA A 26 -3.79 0.85 3.57
N VAL A 27 -4.83 1.66 3.48
CA VAL A 27 -4.82 3.07 3.87
C VAL A 27 -5.19 3.19 5.33
N VAL A 28 -4.36 3.86 6.10
CA VAL A 28 -4.56 4.08 7.54
C VAL A 28 -4.53 5.56 7.88
N VAL A 29 -5.34 5.93 8.86
CA VAL A 29 -5.42 7.31 9.39
C VAL A 29 -5.38 7.29 10.91
N ASN A 30 -5.11 8.46 11.50
CA ASN A 30 -5.18 8.62 12.96
C ASN A 30 -6.56 8.26 13.50
N LYS A 31 -6.62 7.73 14.72
CA LYS A 31 -7.88 7.33 15.37
C LYS A 31 -8.88 8.48 15.57
N ASP A 32 -8.38 9.70 15.73
CA ASP A 32 -9.22 10.89 15.88
C ASP A 32 -9.71 11.43 14.51
N ASN A 33 -9.32 10.81 13.40
CA ASN A 33 -9.83 11.14 12.08
C ASN A 33 -11.16 10.43 11.82
N ALA A 34 -12.20 11.21 11.58
CA ALA A 34 -13.57 10.71 11.34
C ALA A 34 -13.77 10.13 9.92
N VAL A 35 -12.76 10.13 9.07
CA VAL A 35 -12.85 9.61 7.70
C VAL A 35 -12.86 8.09 7.72
N GLU A 36 -13.97 7.50 7.28
CA GLU A 36 -14.15 6.05 7.19
C GLU A 36 -14.00 5.53 5.77
N ASN A 37 -14.26 6.37 4.76
CA ASN A 37 -14.24 5.99 3.35
C ASN A 37 -13.77 7.15 2.48
N VAL A 38 -12.96 6.84 1.48
CA VAL A 38 -12.54 7.77 0.41
C VAL A 38 -12.73 7.11 -0.94
N THR A 39 -12.95 7.90 -1.98
CA THR A 39 -12.86 7.37 -3.34
C THR A 39 -11.42 7.28 -3.79
N SER A 40 -11.11 6.37 -4.70
CA SER A 40 -9.76 6.26 -5.29
C SER A 40 -9.32 7.57 -5.94
N ALA A 41 -10.24 8.29 -6.59
CA ALA A 41 -9.97 9.60 -7.17
C ALA A 41 -9.62 10.66 -6.11
N HIS A 42 -10.32 10.66 -4.98
CA HIS A 42 -10.04 11.57 -3.87
C HIS A 42 -8.69 11.26 -3.21
N LEU A 43 -8.42 9.97 -2.98
CA LEU A 43 -7.14 9.50 -2.46
C LEU A 43 -5.97 9.91 -3.35
N ALA A 44 -6.10 9.75 -4.67
CA ALA A 44 -5.09 10.20 -5.63
C ALA A 44 -4.81 11.70 -5.52
N LYS A 45 -5.85 12.54 -5.33
CA LYS A 45 -5.69 13.98 -5.13
C LYS A 45 -4.98 14.33 -3.81
N ILE A 46 -5.26 13.58 -2.74
CA ILE A 46 -4.53 13.72 -1.46
C ILE A 46 -3.05 13.43 -1.69
N ILE A 47 -2.72 12.32 -2.33
CA ILE A 47 -1.33 11.91 -2.59
C ILE A 47 -0.59 12.96 -3.43
N ARG A 48 -1.24 13.52 -4.45
CA ARG A 48 -0.66 14.58 -5.28
C ARG A 48 -0.58 15.96 -4.61
N GLY A 49 -1.10 16.08 -3.37
CA GLY A 49 -1.11 17.35 -2.64
C GLY A 49 -2.10 18.39 -3.19
N GLU A 50 -3.06 17.96 -4.01
CA GLU A 50 -4.16 18.81 -4.49
C GLU A 50 -5.20 19.07 -3.40
N ILE A 51 -5.39 18.11 -2.51
CA ILE A 51 -6.21 18.22 -1.30
C ILE A 51 -5.28 18.19 -0.10
N LYS A 52 -5.27 19.29 0.65
CA LYS A 52 -4.32 19.53 1.76
C LYS A 52 -4.98 19.52 3.14
N LYS A 53 -6.30 19.44 3.19
CA LYS A 53 -7.05 19.46 4.44
C LYS A 53 -8.16 18.41 4.45
N TRP A 54 -8.35 17.83 5.61
CA TRP A 54 -9.52 17.01 5.92
C TRP A 54 -10.79 17.89 6.03
N PRO A 55 -11.99 17.29 5.94
CA PRO A 55 -13.26 18.05 6.09
C PRO A 55 -13.37 18.81 7.41
N ASP A 56 -12.73 18.34 8.47
CA ASP A 56 -12.67 18.98 9.79
C ASP A 56 -11.66 20.13 9.89
N GLY A 57 -10.94 20.42 8.80
CA GLY A 57 -9.97 21.51 8.70
C GLY A 57 -8.54 21.14 9.09
N LYS A 58 -8.28 19.94 9.60
CA LYS A 58 -6.90 19.49 9.90
C LYS A 58 -6.08 19.37 8.63
N ASN A 59 -4.83 19.75 8.70
CA ASN A 59 -3.89 19.56 7.59
C ASN A 59 -3.63 18.07 7.39
N ILE A 60 -3.59 17.64 6.13
CA ILE A 60 -3.21 16.29 5.76
C ILE A 60 -1.69 16.17 5.80
N VAL A 61 -1.20 15.16 6.51
CA VAL A 61 0.22 14.79 6.55
C VAL A 61 0.35 13.42 5.88
N LEU A 62 0.97 13.37 4.72
CA LEU A 62 1.21 12.13 3.98
C LEU A 62 2.46 11.44 4.53
N VAL A 63 2.30 10.22 5.01
CA VAL A 63 3.38 9.38 5.54
C VAL A 63 3.62 8.21 4.58
N LEU A 64 4.82 8.10 4.04
CA LEU A 64 5.20 7.04 3.11
C LEU A 64 6.36 6.21 3.65
N HIS A 65 6.30 4.90 3.39
CA HIS A 65 7.39 3.96 3.68
C HIS A 65 8.45 4.07 2.58
N LYS A 66 9.60 4.61 2.93
CA LYS A 66 10.73 4.75 2.03
C LYS A 66 11.17 3.39 1.48
N ASP A 67 11.42 3.32 0.18
CA ASP A 67 11.89 2.13 -0.52
C ASP A 67 10.95 0.90 -0.46
N SER A 68 9.69 1.07 -0.06
CA SER A 68 8.67 0.03 -0.18
C SER A 68 8.24 -0.14 -1.64
N VAL A 69 8.61 -1.26 -2.24
CA VAL A 69 8.29 -1.56 -3.65
C VAL A 69 6.77 -1.73 -3.84
N GLY A 70 6.12 -2.49 -2.96
CA GLY A 70 4.68 -2.73 -3.05
C GLY A 70 3.84 -1.47 -2.88
N GLU A 71 4.22 -0.60 -1.94
CA GLU A 71 3.59 0.71 -1.77
C GLU A 71 3.79 1.58 -3.01
N SER A 72 5.04 1.72 -3.49
CA SER A 72 5.36 2.53 -4.66
C SER A 72 4.58 2.10 -5.89
N GLU A 73 4.54 0.80 -6.19
CA GLU A 73 3.78 0.26 -7.32
C GLU A 73 2.27 0.55 -7.20
N THR A 74 1.72 0.42 -6.01
CA THR A 74 0.31 0.74 -5.75
C THR A 74 0.03 2.23 -5.99
N LEU A 75 0.90 3.12 -5.48
CA LEU A 75 0.73 4.56 -5.63
C LEU A 75 0.96 5.04 -7.06
N GLU A 76 1.89 4.44 -7.80
CA GLU A 76 2.10 4.67 -9.22
C GLU A 76 0.82 4.37 -10.02
N ARG A 77 0.24 3.19 -9.80
CA ARG A 77 -0.99 2.77 -10.50
C ARG A 77 -2.18 3.64 -10.12
N LEU A 78 -2.34 3.96 -8.84
CA LEU A 78 -3.42 4.83 -8.35
C LEU A 78 -3.36 6.23 -8.98
N ASN A 79 -2.16 6.77 -9.15
CA ASN A 79 -1.93 8.08 -9.74
C ASN A 79 -1.72 8.04 -11.26
N LYS A 80 -1.75 6.86 -11.89
CA LYS A 80 -1.51 6.65 -13.31
C LYS A 80 -0.16 7.21 -13.78
N MET A 81 0.86 7.01 -12.95
CA MET A 81 2.24 7.41 -13.19
C MET A 81 3.10 6.20 -13.51
N SER A 82 4.11 6.38 -14.35
CA SER A 82 5.21 5.42 -14.49
C SER A 82 6.12 5.47 -13.26
N ALA A 83 6.97 4.46 -13.08
CA ALA A 83 7.95 4.44 -12.00
C ALA A 83 8.90 5.67 -12.03
N ALA A 84 9.30 6.12 -13.22
CA ALA A 84 10.12 7.31 -13.38
C ALA A 84 9.37 8.60 -13.01
N GLU A 85 8.11 8.73 -13.42
CA GLU A 85 7.26 9.86 -13.06
C GLU A 85 6.99 9.91 -11.57
N TRP A 86 6.68 8.77 -10.95
CA TRP A 86 6.50 8.66 -9.51
C TRP A 86 7.75 9.08 -8.75
N LYS A 87 8.93 8.58 -9.13
CA LYS A 87 10.19 8.97 -8.53
C LYS A 87 10.46 10.48 -8.65
N SER A 88 10.19 11.06 -9.80
CA SER A 88 10.33 12.51 -10.03
C SER A 88 9.36 13.30 -9.16
N PHE A 89 8.10 12.84 -9.07
CA PHE A 89 7.08 13.44 -8.20
C PHE A 89 7.51 13.43 -6.74
N VAL A 90 7.94 12.27 -6.22
CA VAL A 90 8.43 12.11 -4.84
C VAL A 90 9.60 13.04 -4.55
N ASN A 91 10.57 13.13 -5.45
CA ASN A 91 11.73 14.03 -5.30
C ASN A 91 11.32 15.50 -5.26
N ALA A 92 10.34 15.89 -6.07
CA ALA A 92 9.83 17.26 -6.11
C ALA A 92 9.04 17.64 -4.84
N HIS A 93 8.45 16.67 -4.14
CA HIS A 93 7.57 16.88 -2.99
C HIS A 93 8.14 16.35 -1.67
N LYS A 94 9.43 16.01 -1.63
CA LYS A 94 10.11 15.43 -0.45
C LYS A 94 9.96 16.25 0.84
N ASP A 95 9.79 17.56 0.72
CA ASP A 95 9.66 18.45 1.88
C ASP A 95 8.22 18.48 2.46
N SER A 96 7.24 17.97 1.70
CA SER A 96 5.83 17.87 2.10
C SER A 96 5.35 16.46 2.42
N ILE A 97 6.21 15.46 2.22
CA ILE A 97 5.94 14.05 2.49
C ILE A 97 6.85 13.59 3.63
N LEU A 98 6.28 12.96 4.64
CA LEU A 98 7.05 12.35 5.71
C LEU A 98 7.46 10.93 5.30
N PHE A 99 8.75 10.70 5.14
CA PHE A 99 9.29 9.38 4.83
C PHE A 99 9.80 8.68 6.08
N VAL A 100 9.41 7.43 6.23
CA VAL A 100 9.84 6.55 7.32
C VAL A 100 10.39 5.23 6.76
N ASP A 101 11.08 4.45 7.59
CA ASP A 101 11.85 3.29 7.13
C ASP A 101 11.12 1.95 7.29
N SER A 102 9.93 1.93 7.90
CA SER A 102 9.16 0.71 8.14
C SER A 102 7.67 0.99 8.27
N ASP A 103 6.85 -0.05 8.11
CA ASP A 103 5.41 0.01 8.40
C ASP A 103 5.15 0.34 9.88
N ALA A 104 5.97 -0.17 10.80
CA ALA A 104 5.87 0.15 12.22
C ALA A 104 6.06 1.66 12.48
N ASP A 105 6.99 2.29 11.75
CA ASP A 105 7.20 3.74 11.83
C ASP A 105 6.04 4.51 11.18
N VAL A 106 5.46 4.01 10.08
CA VAL A 106 4.22 4.59 9.50
C VAL A 106 3.11 4.60 10.55
N LEU A 107 2.85 3.47 11.21
CA LEU A 107 1.82 3.36 12.24
C LEU A 107 2.06 4.32 13.41
N LYS A 108 3.32 4.44 13.84
CA LYS A 108 3.72 5.36 14.90
C LYS A 108 3.46 6.82 14.54
N GLU A 109 3.84 7.24 13.34
CA GLU A 109 3.60 8.61 12.87
C GLU A 109 2.11 8.90 12.69
N VAL A 110 1.36 7.97 12.10
CA VAL A 110 -0.09 8.09 11.94
C VAL A 110 -0.80 8.16 13.30
N GLN A 111 -0.35 7.40 14.28
CA GLN A 111 -0.90 7.43 15.64
C GLN A 111 -0.66 8.78 16.34
N SER A 112 0.49 9.39 16.13
CA SER A 112 0.88 10.63 16.83
C SER A 112 0.39 11.91 16.15
N GLU A 113 0.06 11.88 14.86
CA GLU A 113 -0.35 13.06 14.09
C GLU A 113 -1.83 12.96 13.67
N PRO A 114 -2.72 13.81 14.23
CA PRO A 114 -4.17 13.72 13.95
C PRO A 114 -4.56 13.86 12.47
N GLY A 115 -3.77 14.56 11.67
CA GLY A 115 -4.01 14.75 10.24
C GLY A 115 -3.31 13.73 9.34
N ALA A 116 -2.58 12.78 9.90
CA ALA A 116 -1.78 11.84 9.13
C ALA A 116 -2.61 10.80 8.37
N ILE A 117 -2.14 10.49 7.17
CA ILE A 117 -2.56 9.37 6.34
C ILE A 117 -1.32 8.60 5.92
N GLY A 118 -1.37 7.29 6.01
CA GLY A 118 -0.26 6.40 5.66
C GLY A 118 -0.74 5.17 4.92
N PHE A 119 0.24 4.41 4.45
CA PHE A 119 0.04 3.16 3.73
C PHE A 119 0.91 2.10 4.41
N VAL A 120 0.31 0.96 4.70
CA VAL A 120 1.01 -0.19 5.30
C VAL A 120 0.53 -1.48 4.66
N GLU A 121 1.33 -2.53 4.74
CA GLU A 121 0.83 -3.86 4.38
C GLU A 121 -0.25 -4.30 5.37
N VAL A 122 -1.28 -4.99 4.88
CA VAL A 122 -2.44 -5.40 5.70
C VAL A 122 -2.03 -6.15 6.96
N HIS A 123 -1.01 -7.00 6.89
CA HIS A 123 -0.53 -7.76 8.03
C HIS A 123 0.18 -6.91 9.11
N SER A 124 0.56 -5.69 8.79
CA SER A 124 1.19 -4.75 9.74
C SER A 124 0.19 -3.95 10.57
N ILE A 125 -1.09 -3.97 10.21
CA ILE A 125 -2.14 -3.18 10.86
C ILE A 125 -2.31 -3.63 12.32
N ASP A 126 -2.41 -2.65 13.21
CA ASP A 126 -2.74 -2.85 14.61
C ASP A 126 -3.87 -1.91 15.08
N ASN A 127 -4.15 -1.94 16.38
CA ASN A 127 -5.24 -1.15 16.97
C ASN A 127 -4.89 0.34 17.19
N SER A 128 -3.72 0.80 16.79
CA SER A 128 -3.28 2.19 16.99
C SER A 128 -3.84 3.17 15.97
N VAL A 129 -4.37 2.66 14.86
CA VAL A 129 -4.84 3.43 13.72
C VAL A 129 -6.23 2.98 13.25
N ASN A 130 -6.90 3.78 12.43
CA ASN A 130 -8.11 3.39 11.72
C ASN A 130 -7.78 3.04 10.27
N VAL A 131 -8.40 1.97 9.77
CA VAL A 131 -8.33 1.57 8.36
C VAL A 131 -9.43 2.28 7.59
N VAL A 132 -9.07 2.87 6.46
CA VAL A 132 -10.00 3.59 5.59
C VAL A 132 -10.47 2.68 4.46
N HIS A 133 -11.79 2.66 4.22
CA HIS A 133 -12.35 2.05 3.01
C HIS A 133 -11.97 2.89 1.78
N VAL A 134 -11.74 2.23 0.67
CA VAL A 134 -11.55 2.88 -0.63
C VAL A 134 -12.62 2.41 -1.59
N ASP A 135 -13.38 3.34 -2.13
CA ASP A 135 -14.56 3.05 -2.96
C ASP A 135 -15.56 2.09 -2.27
N GLY A 136 -15.70 2.23 -0.94
CA GLY A 136 -16.56 1.40 -0.10
C GLY A 136 -16.03 0.00 0.20
N LYS A 137 -14.79 -0.31 -0.18
CA LYS A 137 -14.16 -1.63 -0.02
C LYS A 137 -13.18 -1.65 1.14
N LEU A 138 -13.02 -2.81 1.76
CA LEU A 138 -11.99 -3.09 2.75
C LEU A 138 -10.68 -3.55 2.08
N PRO A 139 -9.53 -3.40 2.74
CA PRO A 139 -8.30 -4.09 2.34
C PRO A 139 -8.58 -5.58 2.12
N MET A 140 -7.94 -6.23 1.18
CA MET A 140 -8.17 -7.60 0.72
C MET A 140 -9.40 -7.82 -0.18
N GLU A 141 -10.33 -6.88 -0.27
CA GLU A 141 -11.41 -6.96 -1.25
C GLU A 141 -10.90 -6.56 -2.64
N PHE A 142 -11.38 -7.28 -3.64
CA PHE A 142 -11.01 -6.98 -5.03
C PHE A 142 -11.34 -5.54 -5.41
N GLY A 143 -10.34 -4.83 -5.93
CA GLY A 143 -10.49 -3.44 -6.36
C GLY A 143 -10.44 -2.41 -5.23
N TYR A 144 -9.92 -2.77 -4.05
CA TYR A 144 -9.64 -1.81 -2.96
C TYR A 144 -8.60 -0.78 -3.40
N LEU A 145 -7.42 -1.23 -3.79
CA LEU A 145 -6.37 -0.45 -4.44
C LEU A 145 -5.88 -1.19 -5.69
N PRO A 146 -5.34 -0.49 -6.69
CA PRO A 146 -4.77 -1.14 -7.87
C PRO A 146 -3.53 -1.96 -7.49
N HIS A 147 -3.43 -3.17 -8.06
CA HIS A 147 -2.30 -4.10 -7.90
C HIS A 147 -1.53 -4.27 -9.19
#